data_2f0ba64e3308f168150a88448dee4690
#
_entry.id   2f0ba64e3308f168150a88448dee4690
#
_cell.length_a   1.000
_cell.length_b   1.000
_cell.length_c   1.000
_cell.angle_alpha   90.00
_cell.angle_beta   90.00
_cell.angle_gamma   90.00
#
_symmetry.space_group_name_H-M   'P 1'
#
loop_
_entity.id
_entity.type
_entity.pdbx_description
1 polymer ?
#
loop_
_entity_poly.entity_id
_entity_poly.type
_entity_poly.pdbx_seq_one_letter_code
_entity_poly.pdbx_strand_id
1 'polypeptide(L)'
;FFGRVDFIYEGEDEPEIFYIGIGNFAEKAGHIPLVYDWRAPVSGLFYDYDKGPASYEAPMGEIHGEVASKWQYKIRNGKMIYEFESDVKIDDDILKAELGSNGEVQLKNIIRTIQKEQNAIIRNTKDRILVIQGAAGSGKTSVALHRIAYLLYHDRQNLKSSNILILSPNGVFSDYISHILPELGEENIQEMSFDLFAYRKLQDTAADCEDRCDQIEREMRDPCLLYTSPSPRD
;
A
#
# COMPACT_ATOMS: atom_id res chain seq x y z
N PHE A 1 9.97 -11.32 10.52
CA PHE A 1 10.68 -10.53 9.51
C PHE A 1 10.75 -11.29 8.18
N PHE A 2 11.00 -10.56 7.11
CA PHE A 2 11.12 -11.14 5.76
C PHE A 2 12.30 -10.57 4.98
N GLY A 3 12.89 -9.47 5.45
CA GLY A 3 14.01 -8.81 4.83
C GLY A 3 15.09 -8.46 5.85
N ARG A 4 16.31 -8.22 5.35
CA ARG A 4 17.43 -7.67 6.08
C ARG A 4 18.23 -6.77 5.15
N VAL A 5 18.67 -5.65 5.66
CA VAL A 5 19.62 -4.76 5.01
C VAL A 5 20.80 -4.54 5.96
N ASP A 6 21.99 -4.70 5.45
CA ASP A 6 23.23 -4.34 6.13
C ASP A 6 23.65 -3.00 5.54
N PHE A 7 23.65 -1.95 6.36
CA PHE A 7 23.87 -0.57 5.92
C PHE A 7 25.09 0.02 6.63
N ILE A 8 26.03 0.54 5.87
CA ILE A 8 27.24 1.22 6.37
C ILE A 8 26.97 2.72 6.27
N TYR A 9 26.97 3.42 7.41
CA TYR A 9 26.81 4.86 7.43
C TYR A 9 28.03 5.56 6.84
N GLU A 10 27.81 6.73 6.25
CA GLU A 10 28.90 7.54 5.74
C GLU A 10 29.92 7.89 6.85
N GLY A 11 31.17 7.47 6.67
CA GLY A 11 32.25 7.66 7.64
C GLY A 11 32.43 6.53 8.66
N GLU A 12 31.65 5.45 8.54
CA GLU A 12 31.80 4.24 9.35
C GLU A 12 32.28 3.06 8.49
N ASP A 13 32.93 2.08 9.13
CA ASP A 13 33.46 0.90 8.43
C ASP A 13 32.60 -0.36 8.67
N GLU A 14 31.82 -0.38 9.75
CA GLU A 14 31.04 -1.56 10.15
C GLU A 14 29.55 -1.38 9.79
N PRO A 15 28.92 -2.40 9.25
CA PRO A 15 27.50 -2.33 8.89
C PRO A 15 26.58 -2.44 10.11
N GLU A 16 25.57 -1.61 10.16
CA GLU A 16 24.40 -1.82 11.03
C GLU A 16 23.37 -2.70 10.31
N ILE A 17 22.80 -3.65 11.07
CA ILE A 17 21.88 -4.66 10.53
C ILE A 17 20.44 -4.29 10.84
N PHE A 18 19.62 -4.14 9.80
CA PHE A 18 18.21 -3.85 9.90
C PHE A 18 17.36 -5.02 9.42
N TYR A 19 16.68 -5.70 10.34
CA TYR A 19 15.65 -6.68 9.99
C TYR A 19 14.32 -5.99 9.73
N ILE A 20 13.64 -6.36 8.64
CA ILE A 20 12.40 -5.74 8.17
C ILE A 20 11.25 -6.73 8.25
N GLY A 21 10.15 -6.29 8.85
CA GLY A 21 8.96 -7.10 9.08
C GLY A 21 7.66 -6.36 8.82
N ILE A 22 6.54 -7.03 9.08
CA ILE A 22 5.19 -6.45 8.93
C ILE A 22 4.92 -5.37 9.97
N GLY A 23 5.61 -5.42 11.11
CA GLY A 23 5.50 -4.46 12.19
C GLY A 23 6.78 -4.42 13.00
N ASN A 24 6.89 -3.41 13.88
CA ASN A 24 8.02 -3.30 14.79
C ASN A 24 7.98 -4.42 15.84
N PHE A 25 9.14 -4.98 16.14
CA PHE A 25 9.34 -5.88 17.26
C PHE A 25 10.56 -5.45 18.08
N ALA A 26 10.38 -5.25 19.37
CA ALA A 26 11.43 -4.95 20.35
C ALA A 26 11.26 -5.85 21.57
N GLU A 27 12.35 -6.13 22.29
CA GLU A 27 12.28 -6.94 23.53
C GLU A 27 11.44 -6.30 24.62
N LYS A 28 11.50 -4.98 24.70
CA LYS A 28 10.71 -4.17 25.65
C LYS A 28 10.19 -2.90 24.98
N ALA A 29 9.05 -2.43 25.43
CA ALA A 29 8.49 -1.15 24.94
C ALA A 29 9.49 0.00 25.15
N GLY A 30 9.70 0.79 24.09
CA GLY A 30 10.63 1.92 24.10
C GLY A 30 12.09 1.60 23.82
N HIS A 31 12.43 0.32 23.62
CA HIS A 31 13.76 -0.08 23.15
C HIS A 31 13.87 0.02 21.63
N ILE A 32 15.13 0.04 21.16
CA ILE A 32 15.46 -0.04 19.72
C ILE A 32 14.83 -1.32 19.16
N PRO A 33 14.07 -1.24 18.05
CA PRO A 33 13.48 -2.41 17.44
C PRO A 33 14.54 -3.41 16.97
N LEU A 34 14.32 -4.69 17.24
CA LEU A 34 15.05 -5.80 16.61
C LEU A 34 14.55 -6.07 15.19
N VAL A 35 13.26 -5.77 14.94
CA VAL A 35 12.65 -5.83 13.61
C VAL A 35 11.94 -4.51 13.38
N TYR A 36 12.23 -3.87 12.27
CA TYR A 36 11.62 -2.62 11.86
C TYR A 36 10.38 -2.87 11.01
N ASP A 37 9.36 -2.07 11.23
CA ASP A 37 8.17 -2.05 10.36
C ASP A 37 8.58 -1.71 8.93
N TRP A 38 7.99 -2.38 7.95
CA TRP A 38 8.23 -2.12 6.53
C TRP A 38 7.95 -0.67 6.11
N ARG A 39 7.11 0.05 6.86
CA ARG A 39 6.76 1.46 6.66
C ARG A 39 7.79 2.42 7.25
N ALA A 40 8.66 1.96 8.13
CA ALA A 40 9.69 2.81 8.73
C ALA A 40 10.62 3.42 7.66
N PRO A 41 11.17 4.63 7.89
CA PRO A 41 12.08 5.27 6.95
C PRO A 41 13.23 4.38 6.50
N VAL A 42 13.94 3.76 7.43
CA VAL A 42 15.08 2.86 7.17
C VAL A 42 14.70 1.66 6.31
N SER A 43 13.45 1.19 6.41
CA SER A 43 12.95 0.07 5.60
C SER A 43 12.85 0.43 4.10
N GLY A 44 12.89 1.72 3.75
CA GLY A 44 13.00 2.19 2.36
C GLY A 44 14.24 1.65 1.67
N LEU A 45 15.34 1.48 2.40
CA LEU A 45 16.59 0.93 1.85
C LEU A 45 16.37 -0.44 1.19
N PHE A 46 15.48 -1.27 1.75
CA PHE A 46 15.18 -2.59 1.21
C PHE A 46 14.48 -2.54 -0.15
N TYR A 47 13.61 -1.55 -0.38
CA TYR A 47 12.76 -1.45 -1.57
C TYR A 47 13.38 -0.60 -2.68
N ASP A 48 14.11 0.46 -2.31
CA ASP A 48 14.53 1.50 -3.23
C ASP A 48 15.93 1.32 -3.77
N TYR A 49 16.76 0.54 -3.06
CA TYR A 49 18.18 0.41 -3.39
C TYR A 49 18.60 -1.03 -3.60
N ASP A 50 19.48 -1.21 -4.57
CA ASP A 50 20.33 -2.39 -4.69
C ASP A 50 21.58 -2.19 -3.82
N LYS A 51 22.60 -3.07 -3.90
CA LYS A 51 23.90 -2.85 -3.22
C LYS A 51 24.57 -1.57 -3.76
N GLY A 52 25.22 -0.83 -2.87
CA GLY A 52 25.93 0.40 -3.17
C GLY A 52 25.33 1.63 -2.48
N PRO A 53 25.69 2.84 -2.95
CA PRO A 53 25.30 4.09 -2.32
C PRO A 53 23.78 4.23 -2.17
N ALA A 54 23.36 4.61 -0.97
CA ALA A 54 21.95 4.72 -0.62
C ALA A 54 21.73 5.80 0.45
N SER A 55 20.49 6.30 0.53
CA SER A 55 20.08 7.23 1.58
C SER A 55 18.64 6.98 2.02
N TYR A 56 18.29 7.43 3.20
CA TYR A 56 16.90 7.45 3.65
C TYR A 56 16.61 8.68 4.51
N GLU A 57 15.38 9.14 4.51
CA GLU A 57 14.95 10.33 5.25
C GLU A 57 14.51 9.93 6.66
N ALA A 58 15.35 10.21 7.66
CA ALA A 58 15.07 10.04 9.07
C ALA A 58 14.43 11.31 9.66
N PRO A 59 13.80 11.26 10.84
CA PRO A 59 13.23 12.45 11.50
C PRO A 59 14.24 13.56 11.75
N MET A 60 15.53 13.24 11.82
CA MET A 60 16.63 14.19 12.04
C MET A 60 17.27 14.71 10.75
N GLY A 61 16.81 14.26 9.59
CA GLY A 61 17.34 14.61 8.27
C GLY A 61 17.68 13.41 7.41
N GLU A 62 18.23 13.67 6.22
CA GLU A 62 18.67 12.63 5.31
C GLU A 62 19.95 11.98 5.80
N ILE A 63 19.95 10.66 5.84
CA ILE A 63 21.08 9.82 6.24
C ILE A 63 21.65 9.15 5.00
N HIS A 64 22.97 9.29 4.79
CA HIS A 64 23.69 8.74 3.66
C HIS A 64 24.57 7.57 4.10
N GLY A 65 24.84 6.66 3.16
CA GLY A 65 25.70 5.52 3.38
C GLY A 65 25.67 4.56 2.20
N GLU A 66 25.90 3.29 2.49
CA GLU A 66 25.97 2.23 1.49
C GLU A 66 25.22 0.98 1.96
N VAL A 67 24.43 0.38 1.09
CA VAL A 67 23.87 -0.96 1.29
C VAL A 67 24.96 -1.99 0.96
N ALA A 68 25.53 -2.61 1.99
CA ALA A 68 26.57 -3.61 1.86
C ALA A 68 26.00 -4.96 1.43
N SER A 69 24.88 -5.37 2.02
CA SER A 69 24.17 -6.59 1.64
C SER A 69 22.67 -6.48 1.87
N LYS A 70 21.92 -7.27 1.15
CA LYS A 70 20.47 -7.34 1.25
C LYS A 70 20.02 -8.80 1.19
N TRP A 71 19.21 -9.21 2.16
CA TRP A 71 18.76 -10.59 2.29
C TRP A 71 17.25 -10.68 2.32
N GLN A 72 16.72 -11.73 1.75
CA GLN A 72 15.31 -12.06 1.78
C GLN A 72 15.09 -13.42 2.45
N TYR A 73 14.05 -13.48 3.29
CA TYR A 73 13.71 -14.64 4.09
C TYR A 73 12.26 -15.05 3.91
N LYS A 74 12.01 -16.36 3.91
CA LYS A 74 10.68 -16.92 4.09
C LYS A 74 10.67 -17.82 5.31
N ILE A 75 9.94 -17.38 6.34
CA ILE A 75 9.79 -18.09 7.60
C ILE A 75 8.31 -18.48 7.72
N ARG A 76 8.03 -19.76 7.99
CA ARG A 76 6.68 -20.26 8.24
C ARG A 76 6.70 -21.14 9.48
N ASN A 77 5.80 -20.85 10.45
CA ASN A 77 5.67 -21.59 11.70
C ASN A 77 7.02 -21.75 12.46
N GLY A 78 7.80 -20.67 12.51
CA GLY A 78 9.11 -20.66 13.17
C GLY A 78 10.23 -21.40 12.45
N LYS A 79 9.99 -21.92 11.24
CA LYS A 79 10.99 -22.60 10.42
C LYS A 79 11.38 -21.74 9.23
N MET A 80 12.71 -21.64 9.00
CA MET A 80 13.27 -21.04 7.78
C MET A 80 12.93 -21.96 6.60
N ILE A 81 12.24 -21.43 5.61
CA ILE A 81 11.93 -22.14 4.36
C ILE A 81 13.02 -21.87 3.33
N TYR A 82 13.37 -20.59 3.17
CA TYR A 82 14.51 -20.18 2.37
C TYR A 82 15.12 -18.88 2.90
N GLU A 83 16.38 -18.69 2.58
CA GLU A 83 17.11 -17.42 2.67
C GLU A 83 18.00 -17.28 1.45
N PHE A 84 18.12 -16.07 0.95
CA PHE A 84 19.06 -15.77 -0.13
C PHE A 84 19.47 -14.30 -0.07
N GLU A 85 20.68 -14.04 -0.51
CA GLU A 85 21.19 -12.70 -0.70
C GLU A 85 20.67 -12.14 -2.03
N SER A 86 20.00 -11.00 -1.98
CA SER A 86 19.43 -10.35 -3.16
C SER A 86 20.45 -9.39 -3.74
N ASP A 87 21.14 -9.81 -4.79
CA ASP A 87 22.13 -8.98 -5.50
C ASP A 87 21.50 -8.12 -6.61
N VAL A 88 20.34 -8.51 -7.10
CA VAL A 88 19.65 -7.82 -8.22
C VAL A 88 18.15 -8.00 -8.02
N LYS A 89 17.38 -6.97 -8.37
CA LYS A 89 15.90 -6.90 -8.43
C LYS A 89 15.18 -8.20 -8.11
N ILE A 90 14.19 -8.17 -7.21
CA ILE A 90 13.36 -9.32 -6.82
C ILE A 90 13.21 -10.25 -8.03
N ASP A 91 13.86 -11.40 -7.96
CA ASP A 91 13.95 -12.33 -9.09
C ASP A 91 12.53 -12.74 -9.49
N ASP A 92 12.22 -12.64 -10.78
CA ASP A 92 10.91 -13.02 -11.34
C ASP A 92 10.50 -14.43 -10.93
N ASP A 93 11.46 -15.32 -10.65
CA ASP A 93 11.19 -16.68 -10.21
C ASP A 93 10.69 -16.75 -8.76
N ILE A 94 11.11 -15.84 -7.89
CA ILE A 94 10.59 -15.74 -6.52
C ILE A 94 9.20 -15.11 -6.54
N LEU A 95 9.01 -14.08 -7.35
CA LEU A 95 7.71 -13.49 -7.57
C LEU A 95 6.72 -14.53 -8.11
N LYS A 96 7.14 -15.36 -9.09
CA LYS A 96 6.35 -16.48 -9.62
C LYS A 96 6.09 -17.57 -8.57
N ALA A 97 7.07 -17.92 -7.72
CA ALA A 97 6.91 -18.90 -6.64
C ALA A 97 5.96 -18.41 -5.55
N GLU A 98 5.99 -17.11 -5.20
CA GLU A 98 5.06 -16.51 -4.26
C GLU A 98 3.64 -16.36 -4.84
N LEU A 99 3.51 -16.02 -6.11
CA LEU A 99 2.22 -15.89 -6.80
C LEU A 99 1.63 -17.24 -7.23
N GLY A 100 2.47 -18.26 -7.47
CA GLY A 100 2.06 -19.59 -7.93
C GLY A 100 1.64 -20.57 -6.83
N SER A 101 1.86 -20.25 -5.57
CA SER A 101 1.38 -21.09 -4.44
C SER A 101 -0.12 -20.88 -4.24
N ASN A 102 -0.90 -21.86 -4.65
CA ASN A 102 -2.36 -21.92 -4.70
C ASN A 102 -3.11 -21.20 -3.57
N GLY A 103 -4.01 -20.30 -3.96
CA GLY A 103 -5.36 -20.16 -3.42
C GLY A 103 -5.63 -19.05 -2.44
N GLU A 104 -4.69 -18.51 -1.71
CA GLU A 104 -4.86 -17.28 -0.93
C GLU A 104 -3.57 -16.46 -1.00
N VAL A 105 -3.53 -15.58 -1.98
CA VAL A 105 -2.54 -14.49 -2.00
C VAL A 105 -2.89 -13.55 -0.85
N GLN A 106 -2.45 -13.90 0.35
CA GLN A 106 -2.55 -12.99 1.49
C GLN A 106 -1.68 -11.78 1.16
N LEU A 107 -2.23 -10.59 1.31
CA LEU A 107 -1.53 -9.33 1.07
C LEU A 107 -0.24 -9.17 1.88
N LYS A 108 -0.11 -9.90 2.99
CA LYS A 108 1.15 -10.06 3.73
C LYS A 108 2.33 -10.51 2.85
N ASN A 109 2.05 -11.23 1.76
CA ASN A 109 3.09 -11.64 0.81
C ASN A 109 3.49 -10.49 -0.12
N ILE A 110 2.58 -9.55 -0.42
CA ILE A 110 2.86 -8.42 -1.31
C ILE A 110 3.89 -7.47 -0.71
N ILE A 111 3.87 -7.25 0.61
CA ILE A 111 4.88 -6.40 1.29
C ILE A 111 6.31 -6.87 1.01
N ARG A 112 6.51 -8.17 0.81
CA ARG A 112 7.83 -8.75 0.50
C ARG A 112 8.28 -8.52 -0.93
N THR A 113 7.34 -8.23 -1.83
CA THR A 113 7.54 -8.15 -3.28
C THR A 113 7.19 -6.78 -3.85
N ILE A 114 7.05 -5.75 -3.00
CA ILE A 114 6.87 -4.37 -3.44
C ILE A 114 8.10 -3.97 -4.27
N GLN A 115 7.84 -3.62 -5.52
CA GLN A 115 8.89 -3.13 -6.42
C GLN A 115 9.20 -1.66 -6.16
N LYS A 116 10.36 -1.21 -6.61
CA LYS A 116 10.84 0.17 -6.42
C LYS A 116 9.83 1.21 -6.90
N GLU A 117 9.25 1.02 -8.07
CA GLU A 117 8.25 1.92 -8.64
C GLU A 117 6.96 1.96 -7.80
N GLN A 118 6.54 0.82 -7.26
CA GLN A 118 5.40 0.74 -6.36
C GLN A 118 5.72 1.41 -5.02
N ASN A 119 6.92 1.21 -4.48
CA ASN A 119 7.37 1.83 -3.23
C ASN A 119 7.41 3.35 -3.35
N ALA A 120 7.86 3.88 -4.48
CA ALA A 120 7.85 5.32 -4.76
C ALA A 120 6.42 5.91 -4.71
N ILE A 121 5.41 5.18 -5.22
CA ILE A 121 4.01 5.58 -5.14
C ILE A 121 3.49 5.48 -3.70
N ILE A 122 3.80 4.39 -3.00
CA ILE A 122 3.34 4.14 -1.62
C ILE A 122 3.87 5.23 -0.68
N ARG A 123 5.14 5.60 -0.80
CA ARG A 123 5.82 6.57 0.09
C ARG A 123 5.70 8.03 -0.35
N ASN A 124 5.04 8.32 -1.46
CA ASN A 124 4.86 9.69 -1.90
C ASN A 124 3.92 10.46 -0.95
N THR A 125 4.46 11.39 -0.19
CA THR A 125 3.72 12.28 0.73
C THR A 125 3.58 13.70 0.19
N LYS A 126 4.21 14.01 -0.96
CA LYS A 126 4.29 15.37 -1.51
C LYS A 126 3.10 15.72 -2.39
N ASP A 127 2.60 14.75 -3.16
CA ASP A 127 1.54 15.01 -4.13
C ASP A 127 0.16 15.00 -3.47
N ARG A 128 -0.55 16.12 -3.64
CA ARG A 128 -1.93 16.27 -3.17
C ARG A 128 -2.92 15.41 -3.97
N ILE A 129 -2.68 15.23 -5.25
CA ILE A 129 -3.49 14.42 -6.16
C ILE A 129 -2.56 13.42 -6.82
N LEU A 130 -2.89 12.15 -6.71
CA LEU A 130 -2.13 11.06 -7.32
C LEU A 130 -3.06 10.20 -8.18
N VAL A 131 -2.68 10.02 -9.44
CA VAL A 131 -3.39 9.15 -10.38
C VAL A 131 -2.54 7.93 -10.66
N ILE A 132 -3.03 6.74 -10.29
CA ILE A 132 -2.34 5.47 -10.52
C ILE A 132 -2.97 4.77 -11.72
N GLN A 133 -2.21 4.69 -12.81
CA GLN A 133 -2.63 4.04 -14.05
C GLN A 133 -1.83 2.76 -14.28
N GLY A 134 -2.45 1.76 -14.90
CA GLY A 134 -1.81 0.48 -15.22
C GLY A 134 -2.81 -0.54 -15.76
N ALA A 135 -2.31 -1.62 -16.35
CA ALA A 135 -3.11 -2.72 -16.88
C ALA A 135 -3.95 -3.41 -15.78
N ALA A 136 -4.96 -4.17 -16.17
CA ALA A 136 -5.70 -5.02 -15.25
C ALA A 136 -4.73 -6.03 -14.58
N GLY A 137 -4.86 -6.24 -13.27
CA GLY A 137 -3.97 -7.14 -12.53
C GLY A 137 -2.59 -6.57 -12.15
N SER A 138 -2.25 -5.32 -12.52
CA SER A 138 -0.95 -4.70 -12.17
C SER A 138 -0.80 -4.30 -10.69
N GLY A 139 -1.74 -4.67 -9.82
CA GLY A 139 -1.66 -4.38 -8.39
C GLY A 139 -2.05 -2.96 -7.96
N LYS A 140 -2.71 -2.16 -8.83
CA LYS A 140 -3.11 -0.77 -8.51
C LYS A 140 -3.85 -0.63 -7.17
N THR A 141 -4.83 -1.48 -6.93
CA THR A 141 -5.60 -1.49 -5.69
C THR A 141 -4.73 -1.83 -4.49
N SER A 142 -3.86 -2.82 -4.65
CA SER A 142 -2.91 -3.21 -3.61
C SER A 142 -1.97 -2.05 -3.26
N VAL A 143 -1.39 -1.39 -4.26
CA VAL A 143 -0.53 -0.21 -4.05
C VAL A 143 -1.29 0.91 -3.34
N ALA A 144 -2.55 1.17 -3.72
CA ALA A 144 -3.38 2.18 -3.07
C ALA A 144 -3.63 1.86 -1.58
N LEU A 145 -3.93 0.59 -1.25
CA LEU A 145 -4.16 0.18 0.14
C LEU A 145 -2.88 0.20 0.98
N HIS A 146 -1.74 -0.22 0.42
CA HIS A 146 -0.44 -0.11 1.09
C HIS A 146 -0.06 1.37 1.30
N ARG A 147 -0.39 2.25 0.35
CA ARG A 147 -0.21 3.70 0.52
C ARG A 147 -1.04 4.24 1.68
N ILE A 148 -2.29 3.83 1.81
CA ILE A 148 -3.14 4.22 2.94
C ILE A 148 -2.50 3.78 4.26
N ALA A 149 -2.07 2.52 4.35
CA ALA A 149 -1.39 2.00 5.53
C ALA A 149 -0.09 2.75 5.84
N TYR A 150 0.68 3.11 4.81
CA TYR A 150 1.87 3.92 4.96
C TYR A 150 1.55 5.33 5.48
N LEU A 151 0.57 6.02 4.92
CA LEU A 151 0.18 7.36 5.34
C LEU A 151 -0.32 7.40 6.79
N LEU A 152 -1.14 6.41 7.20
CA LEU A 152 -1.59 6.26 8.58
C LEU A 152 -0.43 6.01 9.55
N TYR A 153 0.59 5.27 9.13
CA TYR A 153 1.80 5.06 9.91
C TYR A 153 2.66 6.33 10.00
N HIS A 154 2.86 6.99 8.86
CA HIS A 154 3.75 8.16 8.72
C HIS A 154 3.21 9.38 9.47
N ASP A 155 1.92 9.67 9.33
CA ASP A 155 1.27 10.85 9.93
C ASP A 155 0.24 10.48 11.00
N ARG A 156 0.56 9.50 11.84
CA ARG A 156 -0.33 8.97 12.88
C ARG A 156 -0.82 10.01 13.90
N GLN A 157 -0.16 11.16 13.99
CA GLN A 157 -0.58 12.23 14.89
C GLN A 157 -1.77 13.02 14.34
N ASN A 158 -1.84 13.19 13.03
CA ASN A 158 -2.84 14.02 12.37
C ASN A 158 -3.85 13.19 11.56
N LEU A 159 -3.42 12.06 10.98
CA LEU A 159 -4.24 11.20 10.13
C LEU A 159 -4.75 9.99 10.91
N LYS A 160 -6.07 9.80 10.88
CA LYS A 160 -6.77 8.64 11.48
C LYS A 160 -7.61 7.95 10.42
N SER A 161 -7.95 6.68 10.65
CA SER A 161 -8.84 5.91 9.77
C SER A 161 -10.16 6.65 9.49
N SER A 162 -10.68 7.38 10.48
CA SER A 162 -11.90 8.20 10.35
C SER A 162 -11.78 9.40 9.40
N ASN A 163 -10.56 9.82 9.05
CA ASN A 163 -10.31 10.91 8.10
C ASN A 163 -10.16 10.42 6.65
N ILE A 164 -10.24 9.12 6.42
CA ILE A 164 -10.08 8.51 5.11
C ILE A 164 -11.42 7.96 4.64
N LEU A 165 -11.73 8.23 3.40
CA LEU A 165 -12.90 7.67 2.70
C LEU A 165 -12.43 6.94 1.45
N ILE A 166 -12.87 5.70 1.30
CA ILE A 166 -12.66 4.91 0.09
C ILE A 166 -13.97 4.88 -0.68
N LEU A 167 -13.95 5.37 -1.92
CA LEU A 167 -15.08 5.24 -2.83
C LEU A 167 -14.85 4.01 -3.71
N SER A 168 -15.72 3.01 -3.54
CA SER A 168 -15.64 1.76 -4.27
C SER A 168 -16.73 1.66 -5.35
N PRO A 169 -16.48 0.90 -6.42
CA PRO A 169 -17.46 0.73 -7.50
C PRO A 169 -18.63 -0.20 -7.12
N ASN A 170 -18.46 -1.09 -6.16
CA ASN A 170 -19.46 -2.09 -5.75
C ASN A 170 -19.14 -2.75 -4.40
N GLY A 171 -20.12 -3.46 -3.84
CA GLY A 171 -20.00 -4.11 -2.53
C GLY A 171 -18.99 -5.27 -2.46
N VAL A 172 -18.70 -5.95 -3.57
CA VAL A 172 -17.68 -7.02 -3.60
C VAL A 172 -16.29 -6.44 -3.37
N PHE A 173 -16.05 -5.25 -3.90
CA PHE A 173 -14.81 -4.52 -3.66
C PHE A 173 -14.70 -4.03 -2.22
N SER A 174 -15.82 -3.65 -1.62
CA SER A 174 -15.97 -3.30 -0.21
C SER A 174 -15.52 -4.44 0.71
N ASP A 175 -16.05 -5.64 0.49
CA ASP A 175 -15.70 -6.82 1.26
C ASP A 175 -14.19 -7.12 1.16
N TYR A 176 -13.62 -6.98 -0.03
CA TYR A 176 -12.19 -7.16 -0.25
C TYR A 176 -11.35 -6.18 0.58
N ILE A 177 -11.69 -4.90 0.59
CA ILE A 177 -10.98 -3.85 1.35
C ILE A 177 -11.08 -4.09 2.84
N SER A 178 -12.26 -4.45 3.35
CA SER A 178 -12.52 -4.66 4.78
C SER A 178 -11.65 -5.78 5.39
N HIS A 179 -11.22 -6.74 4.59
CA HIS A 179 -10.34 -7.81 5.04
C HIS A 179 -8.86 -7.44 4.96
N ILE A 180 -8.48 -6.58 4.03
CA ILE A 180 -7.08 -6.24 3.74
C ILE A 180 -6.48 -5.27 4.75
N LEU A 181 -7.19 -4.21 5.09
CA LEU A 181 -6.66 -3.17 5.98
C LEU A 181 -6.27 -3.72 7.37
N PRO A 182 -7.06 -4.60 8.00
CA PRO A 182 -6.64 -5.26 9.24
C PRO A 182 -5.39 -6.13 9.08
N GLU A 183 -5.19 -6.75 7.90
CA GLU A 183 -3.96 -7.51 7.62
C GLU A 183 -2.72 -6.63 7.55
N LEU A 184 -2.87 -5.37 7.15
CA LEU A 184 -1.81 -4.37 7.14
C LEU A 184 -1.58 -3.72 8.52
N GLY A 185 -2.35 -4.13 9.54
CA GLY A 185 -2.26 -3.62 10.90
C GLY A 185 -3.05 -2.33 11.15
N GLU A 186 -3.99 -2.00 10.25
CA GLU A 186 -4.79 -0.79 10.33
C GLU A 186 -6.25 -1.08 10.72
N GLU A 187 -6.91 -0.10 11.33
CA GLU A 187 -8.33 -0.17 11.62
C GLU A 187 -9.19 -0.09 10.35
N ASN A 188 -10.44 -0.51 10.44
CA ASN A 188 -11.38 -0.39 9.34
C ASN A 188 -11.59 1.08 8.95
N ILE A 189 -11.45 1.35 7.66
CA ILE A 189 -11.64 2.66 7.04
C ILE A 189 -13.06 2.74 6.48
N GLN A 190 -13.65 3.93 6.52
CA GLN A 190 -14.98 4.15 5.96
C GLN A 190 -14.94 3.95 4.44
N GLU A 191 -15.79 3.06 3.95
CA GLU A 191 -15.93 2.74 2.55
C GLU A 191 -17.41 2.87 2.15
N MET A 192 -17.66 3.36 0.94
CA MET A 192 -19.01 3.43 0.36
C MET A 192 -18.95 3.59 -1.16
N SER A 193 -20.07 3.34 -1.83
CA SER A 193 -20.20 3.69 -3.25
C SER A 193 -20.28 5.20 -3.44
N PHE A 194 -19.94 5.65 -4.66
CA PHE A 194 -20.09 7.07 -5.02
C PHE A 194 -21.55 7.53 -4.92
N ASP A 195 -22.50 6.69 -5.32
CA ASP A 195 -23.92 7.01 -5.28
C ASP A 195 -24.39 7.24 -3.84
N LEU A 196 -23.99 6.38 -2.90
CA LEU A 196 -24.28 6.56 -1.48
C LEU A 196 -23.63 7.82 -0.91
N PHE A 197 -22.39 8.11 -1.32
CA PHE A 197 -21.70 9.34 -0.93
C PHE A 197 -22.45 10.58 -1.45
N ALA A 198 -22.83 10.60 -2.72
CA ALA A 198 -23.55 11.69 -3.35
C ALA A 198 -24.92 11.89 -2.67
N TYR A 199 -25.68 10.81 -2.46
CA TYR A 199 -26.95 10.85 -1.74
C TYR A 199 -26.81 11.49 -0.36
N ARG A 200 -25.83 11.03 0.46
CA ARG A 200 -25.60 11.60 1.79
C ARG A 200 -25.22 13.08 1.77
N LYS A 201 -24.54 13.54 0.72
CA LYS A 201 -24.15 14.95 0.58
C LYS A 201 -25.28 15.84 0.08
N LEU A 202 -26.20 15.28 -0.70
CA LEU A 202 -27.29 16.02 -1.36
C LEU A 202 -28.65 15.85 -0.65
N GLN A 203 -28.75 14.99 0.37
CA GLN A 203 -30.00 14.69 1.07
C GLN A 203 -30.73 15.91 1.61
N ASP A 204 -29.99 16.98 1.99
CA ASP A 204 -30.61 18.23 2.47
C ASP A 204 -31.02 19.16 1.33
N THR A 205 -30.61 18.88 0.09
CA THR A 205 -30.83 19.74 -1.07
C THR A 205 -31.78 19.10 -2.09
N ALA A 206 -31.82 17.78 -2.15
CA ALA A 206 -32.66 17.00 -3.08
C ALA A 206 -33.57 16.09 -2.26
N ALA A 207 -34.89 16.34 -2.36
CA ALA A 207 -35.89 15.57 -1.63
C ALA A 207 -36.07 14.14 -2.15
N ASP A 208 -35.69 13.88 -3.40
CA ASP A 208 -35.73 12.58 -4.05
C ASP A 208 -34.59 12.44 -5.05
N CYS A 209 -34.08 11.24 -5.19
CA CYS A 209 -32.96 10.94 -6.07
C CYS A 209 -33.26 9.67 -6.85
N GLU A 210 -33.41 9.80 -8.16
CA GLU A 210 -33.52 8.63 -9.04
C GLU A 210 -32.30 7.71 -8.86
N ASP A 211 -32.53 6.42 -8.68
CA ASP A 211 -31.45 5.46 -8.73
C ASP A 211 -31.03 5.18 -10.19
N ARG A 212 -29.95 4.46 -10.35
CA ARG A 212 -29.40 4.13 -11.66
C ARG A 212 -30.34 3.25 -12.48
N CYS A 213 -31.15 2.41 -11.83
CA CYS A 213 -32.10 1.54 -12.48
C CYS A 213 -33.29 2.36 -12.98
N ASP A 214 -33.80 3.27 -12.15
CA ASP A 214 -34.89 4.19 -12.52
C ASP A 214 -34.50 5.08 -13.70
N GLN A 215 -33.24 5.56 -13.72
CA GLN A 215 -32.73 6.34 -14.83
C GLN A 215 -32.69 5.54 -16.12
N ILE A 216 -32.15 4.31 -16.07
CA ILE A 216 -32.10 3.42 -17.24
C ILE A 216 -33.49 3.08 -17.74
N GLU A 217 -34.47 2.78 -16.84
CA GLU A 217 -35.84 2.52 -17.22
C GLU A 217 -36.49 3.74 -17.90
N ARG A 218 -36.23 4.94 -17.38
CA ARG A 218 -36.74 6.18 -17.98
C ARG A 218 -36.17 6.40 -19.39
N GLU A 219 -34.86 6.22 -19.56
CA GLU A 219 -34.17 6.34 -20.85
C GLU A 219 -34.65 5.29 -21.85
N MET A 220 -34.95 4.08 -21.41
CA MET A 220 -35.52 3.03 -22.25
C MET A 220 -36.97 3.34 -22.67
N ARG A 221 -37.76 4.02 -21.83
CA ARG A 221 -39.14 4.43 -22.15
C ARG A 221 -39.22 5.65 -23.07
N ASP A 222 -38.22 6.54 -22.97
CA ASP A 222 -38.16 7.76 -23.80
C ASP A 222 -36.74 7.92 -24.39
N PRO A 223 -36.47 7.29 -25.55
CA PRO A 223 -35.18 7.38 -26.23
C PRO A 223 -34.76 8.81 -26.60
N CYS A 224 -35.69 9.77 -26.64
CA CYS A 224 -35.36 11.16 -26.94
C CYS A 224 -34.52 11.82 -25.83
N LEU A 225 -34.62 11.35 -24.60
CA LEU A 225 -33.83 11.89 -23.48
C LEU A 225 -32.34 11.62 -23.65
N LEU A 226 -31.94 10.55 -24.36
CA LEU A 226 -30.52 10.26 -24.69
C LEU A 226 -29.85 11.36 -25.53
N TYR A 227 -30.62 12.07 -26.33
CA TYR A 227 -30.11 13.14 -27.21
C TYR A 227 -30.18 14.54 -26.58
N THR A 228 -30.92 14.69 -25.47
CA THR A 228 -31.09 15.97 -24.77
C THR A 228 -30.28 16.08 -23.47
N SER A 229 -29.69 14.99 -23.04
CA SER A 229 -28.78 14.99 -21.88
C SER A 229 -27.49 15.74 -22.25
N PRO A 230 -27.02 16.70 -21.43
CA PRO A 230 -25.76 17.38 -21.70
C PRO A 230 -24.65 16.36 -21.71
N SER A 231 -23.84 16.40 -22.77
CA SER A 231 -22.65 15.54 -22.88
C SER A 231 -21.68 15.85 -21.76
N PRO A 232 -21.06 14.86 -21.13
CA PRO A 232 -20.00 15.10 -20.14
C PRO A 232 -18.75 15.78 -20.71
N ARG A 233 -18.78 16.21 -21.98
CA ARG A 233 -17.65 16.83 -22.71
C ARG A 233 -17.86 18.29 -23.06
N ASP A 234 -18.97 18.89 -22.66
CA ASP A 234 -19.24 20.32 -22.87
C ASP A 234 -18.92 21.15 -21.61
#